data_e85d5e9e668ada96e1ece1648f30eac5
#
_entry.id   e85d5e9e668ada96e1ece1648f30eac5
#
_cell.length_a   1.000
_cell.length_b   1.000
_cell.length_c   1.000
_cell.angle_alpha   90.00
_cell.angle_beta   90.00
_cell.angle_gamma   90.00
#
_symmetry.space_group_name_H-M   'P 1'
#
loop_
_entity.id
_entity.type
_entity.pdbx_description
1 polymer ?
#
loop_
_entity_poly.entity_id
_entity_poly.type
_entity_poly.pdbx_seq_one_letter_code
_entity_poly.pdbx_strand_id
1 'polypeptide(L)'
;MIDQYKGILPANMLEECSKKFEELKLNKKQQEEVLNQLKRDFEAAKINPGEAIGIITAESFGEPGTQMTLNVFHFAGVAEFAVTLGLPRLIEILDARKEIATPIIEVFVEKPDNKDPDRVKKIAASIKETKLSEVVSEFAINLAKLHIELTSNKQAMKDFSITDAFFIDAVQKELKTATIKEADGKFIIKTKAKENELLETYKLKEKLKDVYIKGVRGINSVLPVKKENEFVIIATGDNLKEVMEVKGVDTTRSRSNNPFEAAKILGIEAARQLIMDEIIKAFEDQGLDVDIRHAMFVADLMTATGSIKGITRSGITGEKESVLARASFETPIKHITHASLVGERDELNSVIENVILNQEIPLGTGLPDLVARMKTEQEAKKWA
;
A
#
# COMPACT_ATOMS: atom_id res chain seq x y z
N MET A 1 13.25 30.85 -22.61
CA MET A 1 14.57 30.29 -22.27
C MET A 1 14.42 28.86 -21.75
N ILE A 2 13.70 28.62 -20.63
CA ILE A 2 13.45 27.28 -20.09
C ILE A 2 12.74 26.36 -21.10
N ASP A 3 11.85 26.90 -21.93
CA ASP A 3 11.13 26.12 -22.95
C ASP A 3 12.02 25.44 -24.01
N GLN A 4 13.22 25.94 -24.22
CA GLN A 4 14.20 25.36 -25.15
C GLN A 4 14.81 24.05 -24.60
N TYR A 5 14.73 23.84 -23.27
CA TYR A 5 15.25 22.66 -22.59
C TYR A 5 14.15 21.63 -22.27
N LYS A 6 12.89 21.95 -22.61
CA LYS A 6 11.79 20.98 -22.51
C LYS A 6 12.05 19.81 -23.45
N GLY A 7 11.99 18.59 -22.93
CA GLY A 7 12.31 17.36 -23.66
C GLY A 7 13.80 16.96 -23.63
N ILE A 8 14.71 17.84 -23.16
CA ILE A 8 16.12 17.48 -22.91
C ILE A 8 16.31 17.19 -21.42
N LEU A 9 15.76 18.05 -20.57
CA LEU A 9 15.77 17.91 -19.13
C LEU A 9 14.39 17.51 -18.60
N PRO A 10 14.31 16.73 -17.51
CA PRO A 10 13.06 16.39 -16.84
C PRO A 10 12.30 17.62 -16.36
N ALA A 11 10.96 17.55 -16.36
CA ALA A 11 10.10 18.67 -16.01
C ALA A 11 10.32 19.15 -14.56
N ASN A 12 10.49 18.20 -13.62
CA ASN A 12 10.77 18.50 -12.21
C ASN A 12 12.05 19.33 -12.01
N MET A 13 13.13 19.00 -12.74
CA MET A 13 14.38 19.78 -12.69
C MET A 13 14.19 21.20 -13.22
N LEU A 14 13.41 21.37 -14.29
CA LEU A 14 13.11 22.67 -14.86
C LEU A 14 12.25 23.53 -13.93
N GLU A 15 11.28 22.92 -13.22
CA GLU A 15 10.47 23.60 -12.21
C GLU A 15 11.32 24.05 -11.01
N GLU A 16 12.21 23.18 -10.54
CA GLU A 16 13.12 23.51 -9.44
C GLU A 16 14.07 24.64 -9.83
N CYS A 17 14.64 24.60 -11.04
CA CYS A 17 15.45 25.66 -11.57
C CYS A 17 14.67 26.98 -11.63
N SER A 18 13.41 26.95 -12.09
CA SER A 18 12.60 28.16 -12.17
C SER A 18 12.38 28.81 -10.81
N LYS A 19 12.07 28.03 -9.78
CA LYS A 19 11.93 28.52 -8.40
C LYS A 19 13.24 29.12 -7.87
N LYS A 20 14.36 28.42 -8.05
CA LYS A 20 15.68 28.90 -7.61
C LYS A 20 16.14 30.15 -8.36
N PHE A 21 15.81 30.30 -9.65
CA PHE A 21 16.11 31.49 -10.41
C PHE A 21 15.36 32.73 -9.91
N GLU A 22 14.11 32.55 -9.47
CA GLU A 22 13.32 33.66 -8.85
C GLU A 22 13.86 34.00 -7.46
N GLU A 23 14.19 33.00 -6.64
CA GLU A 23 14.76 33.22 -5.30
C GLU A 23 16.11 33.97 -5.35
N LEU A 24 17.01 33.55 -6.23
CA LEU A 24 18.37 34.08 -6.35
C LEU A 24 18.46 35.32 -7.27
N LYS A 25 17.35 35.71 -7.92
CA LYS A 25 17.27 36.83 -8.85
C LYS A 25 18.40 36.85 -9.89
N LEU A 26 18.66 35.68 -10.51
CA LEU A 26 19.74 35.52 -11.47
C LEU A 26 19.47 36.25 -12.78
N ASN A 27 20.54 36.82 -13.38
CA ASN A 27 20.49 37.47 -14.70
C ASN A 27 20.29 36.43 -15.82
N LYS A 28 19.68 36.83 -16.94
CA LYS A 28 19.41 35.92 -18.08
C LYS A 28 20.64 35.16 -18.57
N LYS A 29 21.83 35.77 -18.60
CA LYS A 29 23.08 35.09 -18.96
C LYS A 29 23.49 34.03 -17.98
N GLN A 30 23.34 34.28 -16.68
CA GLN A 30 23.64 33.34 -15.61
C GLN A 30 22.65 32.15 -15.64
N GLN A 31 21.36 32.43 -15.90
CA GLN A 31 20.35 31.37 -16.06
C GLN A 31 20.69 30.44 -17.24
N GLU A 32 21.12 31.00 -18.36
CA GLU A 32 21.52 30.22 -19.54
C GLU A 32 22.77 29.36 -19.28
N GLU A 33 23.74 29.94 -18.56
CA GLU A 33 24.98 29.24 -18.19
C GLU A 33 24.69 28.06 -17.25
N VAL A 34 23.83 28.25 -16.24
CA VAL A 34 23.36 27.21 -15.31
C VAL A 34 22.61 26.12 -16.07
N LEU A 35 21.67 26.46 -16.96
CA LEU A 35 20.93 25.47 -17.75
C LEU A 35 21.84 24.70 -18.71
N ASN A 36 22.83 25.33 -19.30
CA ASN A 36 23.79 24.63 -20.16
C ASN A 36 24.71 23.71 -19.36
N GLN A 37 25.13 24.12 -18.16
CA GLN A 37 25.90 23.26 -17.28
C GLN A 37 25.03 22.06 -16.80
N LEU A 38 23.81 22.33 -16.35
CA LEU A 38 22.86 21.29 -15.93
C LEU A 38 22.58 20.26 -17.05
N LYS A 39 22.47 20.73 -18.30
CA LYS A 39 22.33 19.83 -19.45
C LYS A 39 23.54 18.93 -19.60
N ARG A 40 24.77 19.47 -19.50
CA ARG A 40 26.00 18.67 -19.59
C ARG A 40 26.08 17.65 -18.47
N ASP A 41 25.79 18.05 -17.25
CA ASP A 41 25.82 17.19 -16.08
C ASP A 41 24.76 16.09 -16.17
N PHE A 42 23.56 16.41 -16.66
CA PHE A 42 22.50 15.43 -16.91
C PHE A 42 22.87 14.43 -18.01
N GLU A 43 23.50 14.88 -19.09
CA GLU A 43 23.97 13.98 -20.16
C GLU A 43 25.11 13.07 -19.68
N ALA A 44 26.00 13.60 -18.84
CA ALA A 44 27.09 12.83 -18.23
C ALA A 44 26.62 11.83 -17.19
N ALA A 45 25.50 12.13 -16.51
CA ALA A 45 24.90 11.25 -15.51
C ALA A 45 24.05 10.11 -16.09
N LYS A 46 23.82 10.09 -17.41
CA LYS A 46 23.08 8.98 -18.05
C LYS A 46 23.89 7.70 -17.96
N ILE A 47 23.20 6.63 -17.58
CA ILE A 47 23.75 5.28 -17.55
C ILE A 47 24.15 4.82 -18.97
N ASN A 48 25.23 4.08 -19.09
CA ASN A 48 25.66 3.53 -20.37
C ASN A 48 24.68 2.44 -20.84
N PRO A 49 24.37 2.36 -22.15
CA PRO A 49 23.61 1.25 -22.68
C PRO A 49 24.27 -0.10 -22.40
N GLY A 50 23.47 -1.10 -22.03
CA GLY A 50 23.96 -2.43 -21.71
C GLY A 50 24.33 -2.66 -20.24
N GLU A 51 24.22 -1.66 -19.39
CA GLU A 51 24.39 -1.83 -17.92
C GLU A 51 23.27 -2.67 -17.30
N ALA A 52 23.61 -3.49 -16.30
CA ALA A 52 22.66 -4.36 -15.59
C ALA A 52 21.83 -3.57 -14.57
N ILE A 53 20.83 -2.81 -15.03
CA ILE A 53 20.03 -1.91 -14.18
C ILE A 53 19.33 -2.63 -13.01
N GLY A 54 18.94 -3.90 -13.18
CA GLY A 54 18.34 -4.68 -12.12
C GLY A 54 19.28 -4.93 -10.95
N ILE A 55 20.57 -5.18 -11.22
CA ILE A 55 21.62 -5.36 -10.20
C ILE A 55 21.87 -4.04 -9.49
N ILE A 56 21.99 -2.94 -10.22
CA ILE A 56 22.19 -1.60 -9.66
C ILE A 56 21.01 -1.21 -8.76
N THR A 57 19.79 -1.53 -9.19
CA THR A 57 18.59 -1.28 -8.38
C THR A 57 18.61 -2.13 -7.10
N ALA A 58 18.96 -3.40 -7.18
CA ALA A 58 19.05 -4.26 -6.01
C ALA A 58 20.12 -3.79 -5.01
N GLU A 59 21.27 -3.30 -5.49
CA GLU A 59 22.31 -2.68 -4.68
C GLU A 59 21.82 -1.41 -4.00
N SER A 60 21.16 -0.51 -4.78
CA SER A 60 20.62 0.76 -4.28
C SER A 60 19.51 0.61 -3.22
N PHE A 61 18.82 -0.53 -3.20
CA PHE A 61 17.86 -0.89 -2.15
C PHE A 61 18.54 -1.62 -0.97
N GLY A 62 19.48 -2.49 -1.27
CA GLY A 62 20.13 -3.34 -0.26
C GLY A 62 21.04 -2.55 0.66
N GLU A 63 21.82 -1.61 0.12
CA GLU A 63 22.75 -0.80 0.90
C GLU A 63 22.03 0.01 2.00
N PRO A 64 21.06 0.89 1.69
CA PRO A 64 20.32 1.61 2.74
C PRO A 64 19.44 0.68 3.56
N GLY A 65 18.95 -0.42 3.00
CA GLY A 65 18.14 -1.42 3.70
C GLY A 65 18.84 -2.03 4.92
N THR A 66 20.16 -2.18 4.89
CA THR A 66 20.96 -2.68 6.04
C THR A 66 20.98 -1.69 7.21
N GLN A 67 20.73 -0.43 6.97
CA GLN A 67 20.69 0.64 7.99
C GLN A 67 19.31 0.86 8.57
N MET A 68 18.28 0.23 8.00
CA MET A 68 16.91 0.33 8.51
C MET A 68 16.76 -0.37 9.85
N THR A 69 16.09 0.29 10.78
CA THR A 69 15.77 -0.27 12.09
C THR A 69 14.43 -1.00 12.07
N LEU A 70 14.29 -2.02 12.92
CA LEU A 70 13.06 -2.79 13.11
C LEU A 70 12.08 -2.07 14.06
N ASN A 71 11.88 -0.77 13.91
CA ASN A 71 11.06 0.01 14.82
C ASN A 71 9.59 0.02 14.37
N VAL A 72 8.70 -0.13 15.37
CA VAL A 72 7.27 0.12 15.23
C VAL A 72 6.97 1.52 15.75
N PHE A 73 6.36 2.36 14.94
CA PHE A 73 5.95 3.70 15.34
C PHE A 73 4.51 3.68 15.84
N HIS A 74 4.25 4.34 16.98
CA HIS A 74 2.89 4.50 17.51
C HIS A 74 2.39 5.91 17.20
N PHE A 75 1.33 6.03 16.42
CA PHE A 75 0.70 7.31 16.13
C PHE A 75 0.14 7.93 17.43
N ALA A 76 0.61 9.15 17.76
CA ALA A 76 0.10 9.96 18.87
C ALA A 76 -0.04 9.24 20.24
N GLY A 77 0.77 8.20 20.49
CA GLY A 77 0.70 7.44 21.74
C GLY A 77 -0.50 6.48 21.88
N VAL A 78 -1.27 6.29 20.82
CA VAL A 78 -2.39 5.34 20.79
C VAL A 78 -1.86 3.99 20.27
N ALA A 79 -1.85 2.99 21.14
CA ALA A 79 -1.33 1.66 20.84
C ALA A 79 -2.08 0.97 19.67
N GLU A 80 -3.33 1.34 19.44
CA GLU A 80 -4.18 0.79 18.36
C GLU A 80 -3.74 1.22 16.95
N PHE A 81 -2.94 2.29 16.83
CA PHE A 81 -2.41 2.79 15.56
C PHE A 81 -0.91 2.49 15.42
N ALA A 82 -0.51 1.29 15.80
CA ALA A 82 0.84 0.80 15.50
C ALA A 82 0.98 0.63 13.98
N VAL A 83 1.97 1.29 13.40
CA VAL A 83 2.30 1.19 11.97
C VAL A 83 3.61 0.43 11.84
N THR A 84 3.63 -0.60 11.02
CA THR A 84 4.90 -1.24 10.66
C THR A 84 5.66 -0.29 9.74
N LEU A 85 6.85 0.11 10.17
CA LEU A 85 7.73 1.01 9.43
C LEU A 85 9.09 0.36 9.16
N GLY A 86 9.82 0.93 8.22
CA GLY A 86 11.17 0.49 7.88
C GLY A 86 11.22 -0.87 7.18
N LEU A 87 12.21 -1.68 7.54
CA LEU A 87 12.50 -2.94 6.84
C LEU A 87 11.34 -3.95 6.81
N PRO A 88 10.56 -4.20 7.89
CA PRO A 88 9.41 -5.10 7.83
C PRO A 88 8.36 -4.66 6.80
N ARG A 89 8.10 -3.36 6.69
CA ARG A 89 7.17 -2.82 5.71
C ARG A 89 7.69 -2.98 4.28
N LEU A 90 8.98 -2.70 4.07
CA LEU A 90 9.61 -2.90 2.77
C LEU A 90 9.51 -4.37 2.32
N ILE A 91 9.76 -5.31 3.23
CA ILE A 91 9.63 -6.76 2.95
C ILE A 91 8.18 -7.13 2.63
N GLU A 92 7.18 -6.60 3.34
CA GLU A 92 5.76 -6.84 3.03
C GLU A 92 5.39 -6.42 1.61
N ILE A 93 5.89 -5.26 1.19
CA ILE A 93 5.62 -4.72 -0.15
C ILE A 93 6.31 -5.56 -1.22
N LEU A 94 7.62 -5.83 -1.07
CA LEU A 94 8.41 -6.59 -2.05
C LEU A 94 7.97 -8.05 -2.16
N ASP A 95 7.54 -8.66 -1.06
CA ASP A 95 6.97 -10.01 -1.03
C ASP A 95 5.55 -10.06 -1.62
N ALA A 96 4.91 -8.91 -1.84
CA ALA A 96 3.51 -8.80 -2.23
C ALA A 96 2.60 -9.64 -1.30
N ARG A 97 2.68 -9.40 0.00
CA ARG A 97 1.84 -10.10 0.98
C ARG A 97 0.40 -9.62 0.84
N LYS A 98 -0.52 -10.58 0.73
CA LYS A 98 -1.96 -10.29 0.62
C LYS A 98 -2.53 -9.76 1.94
N GLU A 99 -2.08 -10.33 3.05
CA GLU A 99 -2.47 -9.91 4.40
C GLU A 99 -1.37 -9.01 4.96
N ILE A 100 -1.70 -7.76 5.17
CA ILE A 100 -0.81 -6.73 5.72
C ILE A 100 -1.01 -6.70 7.24
N ALA A 101 0.09 -6.58 8.00
CA ALA A 101 0.03 -6.56 9.46
C ALA A 101 -0.78 -5.35 9.99
N THR A 102 -0.65 -4.21 9.34
CA THR A 102 -1.32 -2.96 9.73
C THR A 102 -1.96 -2.28 8.51
N PRO A 103 -3.14 -2.75 8.06
CA PRO A 103 -3.86 -2.09 6.98
C PRO A 103 -4.39 -0.73 7.45
N ILE A 104 -4.11 0.31 6.69
CA ILE A 104 -4.48 1.70 6.99
C ILE A 104 -5.08 2.34 5.74
N ILE A 105 -6.17 3.07 5.95
CA ILE A 105 -6.80 3.90 4.92
C ILE A 105 -6.69 5.36 5.35
N GLU A 106 -6.08 6.18 4.53
CA GLU A 106 -6.10 7.64 4.66
C GLU A 106 -7.32 8.18 3.92
N VAL A 107 -8.29 8.67 4.68
CA VAL A 107 -9.55 9.20 4.15
C VAL A 107 -9.51 10.72 4.18
N PHE A 108 -9.61 11.32 3.01
CA PHE A 108 -9.74 12.76 2.85
C PHE A 108 -11.20 13.14 2.82
N VAL A 109 -11.53 14.29 3.44
CA VAL A 109 -12.89 14.81 3.52
C VAL A 109 -13.10 15.89 2.46
N GLU A 110 -14.26 15.91 1.82
CA GLU A 110 -14.63 16.92 0.83
C GLU A 110 -14.64 18.34 1.40
N LYS A 111 -14.29 19.31 0.56
CA LYS A 111 -14.44 20.73 0.89
C LYS A 111 -15.93 21.13 0.84
N PRO A 112 -16.46 21.90 1.81
CA PRO A 112 -15.75 22.70 2.84
C PRO A 112 -15.58 21.98 4.18
N ASP A 113 -16.05 20.76 4.36
CA ASP A 113 -16.15 20.05 5.65
C ASP A 113 -14.78 19.64 6.22
N ASN A 114 -13.73 19.62 5.40
CA ASN A 114 -12.36 19.26 5.79
C ASN A 114 -11.69 20.18 6.83
N LYS A 115 -12.27 21.37 7.10
CA LYS A 115 -11.76 22.32 8.08
C LYS A 115 -12.51 22.33 9.41
N ASP A 116 -13.71 21.72 9.43
CA ASP A 116 -14.57 21.69 10.60
C ASP A 116 -14.36 20.38 11.39
N PRO A 117 -13.78 20.44 12.61
CA PRO A 117 -13.48 19.25 13.40
C PRO A 117 -14.73 18.47 13.79
N ASP A 118 -15.87 19.12 13.98
CA ASP A 118 -17.10 18.45 14.42
C ASP A 118 -17.77 17.67 13.26
N ARG A 119 -17.66 18.18 12.04
CA ARG A 119 -18.13 17.46 10.85
C ARG A 119 -17.22 16.27 10.54
N VAL A 120 -15.90 16.46 10.63
CA VAL A 120 -14.94 15.39 10.44
C VAL A 120 -15.16 14.26 11.44
N LYS A 121 -15.43 14.58 12.72
CA LYS A 121 -15.77 13.57 13.76
C LYS A 121 -17.03 12.79 13.41
N LYS A 122 -18.07 13.44 12.86
CA LYS A 122 -19.29 12.76 12.43
C LYS A 122 -19.04 11.81 11.26
N ILE A 123 -18.23 12.21 10.29
CA ILE A 123 -17.83 11.35 9.16
C ILE A 123 -16.99 10.19 9.71
N ALA A 124 -16.03 10.43 10.60
CA ALA A 124 -15.23 9.41 11.25
C ALA A 124 -16.09 8.38 12.00
N ALA A 125 -17.10 8.84 12.75
CA ALA A 125 -18.05 7.97 13.43
C ALA A 125 -18.94 7.17 12.46
N SER A 126 -19.17 7.65 11.23
CA SER A 126 -19.92 6.90 10.21
C SER A 126 -19.06 5.84 9.51
N ILE A 127 -17.73 6.01 9.50
CA ILE A 127 -16.77 5.07 8.91
C ILE A 127 -16.46 3.94 9.89
N LYS A 128 -16.30 4.24 11.18
CA LYS A 128 -15.95 3.26 12.20
C LYS A 128 -16.99 2.13 12.27
N GLU A 129 -16.53 0.88 12.21
CA GLU A 129 -17.37 -0.28 12.51
C GLU A 129 -17.80 -0.24 13.98
N THR A 130 -19.11 -0.21 14.22
CA THR A 130 -19.68 -0.25 15.56
C THR A 130 -20.26 -1.61 15.81
N LYS A 131 -19.68 -2.37 16.74
CA LYS A 131 -20.15 -3.67 17.19
C LYS A 131 -21.12 -3.51 18.36
N LEU A 132 -21.94 -4.54 18.58
CA LEU A 132 -22.91 -4.56 19.68
C LEU A 132 -22.22 -4.38 21.05
N SER A 133 -21.02 -4.92 21.20
CA SER A 133 -20.22 -4.79 22.43
C SER A 133 -19.86 -3.35 22.79
N GLU A 134 -19.82 -2.43 21.84
CA GLU A 134 -19.51 -1.01 22.08
C GLU A 134 -20.73 -0.19 22.51
N VAL A 135 -21.93 -0.63 22.13
CA VAL A 135 -23.21 0.07 22.38
C VAL A 135 -23.91 -0.45 23.62
N VAL A 136 -23.64 -1.69 24.01
CA VAL A 136 -24.24 -2.36 25.18
C VAL A 136 -23.30 -2.29 26.36
N SER A 137 -23.78 -1.79 27.49
CA SER A 137 -22.99 -1.72 28.73
C SER A 137 -22.92 -3.05 29.48
N GLU A 138 -23.96 -3.89 29.40
CA GLU A 138 -24.02 -5.14 30.14
C GLU A 138 -24.75 -6.24 29.37
N PHE A 139 -24.17 -7.46 29.37
CA PHE A 139 -24.73 -8.70 28.80
C PHE A 139 -25.06 -9.65 29.94
N ALA A 140 -26.26 -9.60 30.49
CA ALA A 140 -26.72 -10.47 31.55
C ALA A 140 -27.44 -11.71 30.98
N ILE A 141 -27.12 -12.90 31.50
CA ILE A 141 -27.86 -14.14 31.18
C ILE A 141 -28.80 -14.46 32.31
N ASN A 142 -30.09 -14.52 32.05
CA ASN A 142 -31.09 -14.98 33.01
C ASN A 142 -31.26 -16.50 32.84
N LEU A 143 -30.68 -17.27 33.76
CA LEU A 143 -30.68 -18.73 33.71
C LEU A 143 -32.09 -19.32 33.98
N ALA A 144 -32.94 -18.64 34.72
CA ALA A 144 -34.28 -19.11 35.04
C ALA A 144 -35.24 -19.08 33.84
N LYS A 145 -35.07 -18.09 32.99
CA LYS A 145 -35.91 -17.89 31.77
C LYS A 145 -35.18 -18.13 30.49
N LEU A 146 -33.91 -18.54 30.52
CA LEU A 146 -33.04 -18.84 29.38
C LEU A 146 -33.07 -17.76 28.30
N HIS A 147 -32.85 -16.51 28.71
CA HIS A 147 -32.76 -15.38 27.82
C HIS A 147 -31.58 -14.47 28.18
N ILE A 148 -31.15 -13.66 27.24
CA ILE A 148 -30.09 -12.68 27.41
C ILE A 148 -30.73 -11.29 27.55
N GLU A 149 -30.38 -10.58 28.61
CA GLU A 149 -30.79 -9.19 28.83
C GLU A 149 -29.62 -8.30 28.45
N LEU A 150 -29.86 -7.32 27.57
CA LEU A 150 -28.90 -6.33 27.13
C LEU A 150 -29.32 -4.97 27.70
N THR A 151 -28.40 -4.30 28.38
CA THR A 151 -28.59 -2.94 28.84
C THR A 151 -27.84 -2.00 27.90
N SER A 152 -28.58 -1.16 27.14
CA SER A 152 -27.97 -0.20 26.21
C SER A 152 -27.32 0.97 26.94
N ASN A 153 -26.18 1.42 26.41
CA ASN A 153 -25.54 2.66 26.83
C ASN A 153 -26.14 3.83 26.02
N LYS A 154 -27.06 4.59 26.63
CA LYS A 154 -27.75 5.72 25.97
C LYS A 154 -26.80 6.81 25.47
N GLN A 155 -25.62 6.95 26.08
CA GLN A 155 -24.63 7.94 25.69
C GLN A 155 -23.90 7.47 24.42
N ALA A 156 -23.45 6.23 24.37
CA ALA A 156 -22.86 5.63 23.19
C ALA A 156 -23.85 5.58 22.01
N MET A 157 -25.12 5.27 22.25
CA MET A 157 -26.15 5.30 21.21
C MET A 157 -26.34 6.69 20.60
N LYS A 158 -26.25 7.76 21.40
CA LYS A 158 -26.29 9.15 20.88
C LYS A 158 -25.04 9.51 20.10
N ASP A 159 -23.87 9.13 20.58
CA ASP A 159 -22.57 9.44 19.94
C ASP A 159 -22.48 8.77 18.55
N PHE A 160 -22.98 7.55 18.42
CA PHE A 160 -23.04 6.83 17.15
C PHE A 160 -24.31 7.10 16.33
N SER A 161 -25.22 7.96 16.83
CA SER A 161 -26.52 8.27 16.18
C SER A 161 -27.32 7.01 15.85
N ILE A 162 -27.47 6.10 16.82
CA ILE A 162 -28.21 4.84 16.72
C ILE A 162 -29.55 4.99 17.46
N THR A 163 -30.65 4.69 16.79
CA THR A 163 -31.99 4.65 17.38
C THR A 163 -32.32 3.23 17.86
N ASP A 164 -33.19 3.10 18.87
CA ASP A 164 -33.61 1.80 19.40
C ASP A 164 -34.24 0.90 18.32
N ALA A 165 -35.02 1.49 17.42
CA ALA A 165 -35.59 0.77 16.28
C ALA A 165 -34.53 0.22 15.31
N PHE A 166 -33.50 1.02 15.01
CA PHE A 166 -32.38 0.61 14.16
C PHE A 166 -31.55 -0.50 14.81
N PHE A 167 -31.34 -0.40 16.13
CA PHE A 167 -30.65 -1.40 16.91
C PHE A 167 -31.36 -2.78 16.82
N ILE A 168 -32.69 -2.81 17.05
CA ILE A 168 -33.49 -4.04 16.95
C ILE A 168 -33.42 -4.65 15.55
N ASP A 169 -33.56 -3.82 14.50
CA ASP A 169 -33.53 -4.28 13.11
C ASP A 169 -32.16 -4.85 12.73
N ALA A 170 -31.07 -4.19 13.14
CA ALA A 170 -29.71 -4.64 12.88
C ALA A 170 -29.42 -6.02 13.53
N VAL A 171 -29.75 -6.15 14.81
CA VAL A 171 -29.56 -7.42 15.53
C VAL A 171 -30.45 -8.54 14.99
N GLN A 172 -31.68 -8.21 14.56
CA GLN A 172 -32.62 -9.19 14.01
C GLN A 172 -32.23 -9.68 12.62
N LYS A 173 -31.60 -8.82 11.79
CA LYS A 173 -31.03 -9.18 10.47
C LYS A 173 -29.88 -10.16 10.58
N GLU A 174 -28.97 -9.94 11.51
CA GLU A 174 -27.79 -10.81 11.73
C GLU A 174 -28.18 -12.13 12.44
N LEU A 175 -29.14 -12.07 13.38
CA LEU A 175 -29.55 -13.24 14.19
C LEU A 175 -30.97 -13.71 13.84
N LYS A 176 -31.09 -14.39 12.70
CA LYS A 176 -32.38 -14.98 12.25
C LYS A 176 -32.97 -16.00 13.22
N THR A 177 -32.15 -16.58 14.11
CA THR A 177 -32.52 -17.63 15.08
C THR A 177 -32.94 -17.09 16.44
N ALA A 178 -32.90 -15.77 16.66
CA ALA A 178 -33.25 -15.16 17.92
C ALA A 178 -34.52 -14.27 17.77
N THR A 179 -35.25 -14.11 18.87
CA THR A 179 -36.38 -13.19 18.98
C THR A 179 -36.02 -12.08 19.95
N ILE A 180 -36.18 -10.82 19.52
CA ILE A 180 -35.84 -9.65 20.32
C ILE A 180 -37.14 -8.99 20.80
N LYS A 181 -37.21 -8.64 22.09
CA LYS A 181 -38.29 -7.88 22.69
C LYS A 181 -37.69 -6.77 23.54
N GLU A 182 -38.26 -5.61 23.47
CA GLU A 182 -37.95 -4.49 24.39
C GLU A 182 -38.88 -4.58 25.60
N ALA A 183 -38.33 -4.55 26.82
CA ALA A 183 -39.07 -4.48 28.05
C ALA A 183 -38.25 -3.68 29.06
N ASP A 184 -38.88 -2.68 29.71
CA ASP A 184 -38.29 -1.84 30.77
C ASP A 184 -36.95 -1.16 30.41
N GLY A 185 -36.78 -0.75 29.14
CA GLY A 185 -35.54 -0.14 28.65
C GLY A 185 -34.35 -1.10 28.54
N LYS A 186 -34.61 -2.41 28.57
CA LYS A 186 -33.68 -3.49 28.28
C LYS A 186 -34.13 -4.28 27.06
N PHE A 187 -33.20 -4.76 26.28
CA PHE A 187 -33.48 -5.66 25.17
C PHE A 187 -33.36 -7.13 25.62
N ILE A 188 -34.45 -7.87 25.49
CA ILE A 188 -34.50 -9.29 25.86
C ILE A 188 -34.42 -10.12 24.61
N ILE A 189 -33.37 -10.97 24.51
CA ILE A 189 -33.12 -11.85 23.39
C ILE A 189 -33.32 -13.31 23.81
N LYS A 190 -34.23 -14.00 23.11
CA LYS A 190 -34.48 -15.43 23.31
C LYS A 190 -34.05 -16.23 22.08
N THR A 191 -33.40 -17.38 22.32
CA THR A 191 -33.14 -18.36 21.26
C THR A 191 -34.42 -19.13 20.89
N LYS A 192 -34.52 -19.56 19.62
CA LYS A 192 -35.62 -20.42 19.13
C LYS A 192 -35.31 -21.90 19.23
N ALA A 193 -34.14 -22.26 19.70
CA ALA A 193 -33.71 -23.66 19.79
C ALA A 193 -34.46 -24.41 20.92
N LYS A 194 -34.76 -25.70 20.66
CA LYS A 194 -35.50 -26.55 21.59
C LYS A 194 -34.63 -27.58 22.32
N GLU A 195 -33.37 -27.80 21.87
CA GLU A 195 -32.43 -28.71 22.46
C GLU A 195 -31.16 -28.00 22.94
N ASN A 196 -30.63 -28.37 24.11
CA ASN A 196 -29.42 -27.75 24.71
C ASN A 196 -29.48 -26.21 24.88
N GLU A 197 -30.62 -25.69 25.32
CA GLU A 197 -30.91 -24.28 25.41
C GLU A 197 -29.85 -23.45 26.17
N LEU A 198 -29.23 -24.04 27.18
CA LEU A 198 -28.22 -23.40 28.00
C LEU A 198 -26.92 -23.16 27.23
N LEU A 199 -26.41 -24.19 26.54
CA LEU A 199 -25.21 -24.09 25.72
C LEU A 199 -25.40 -23.10 24.56
N GLU A 200 -26.56 -23.13 23.92
CA GLU A 200 -26.89 -22.24 22.84
C GLU A 200 -27.05 -20.78 23.28
N THR A 201 -27.57 -20.54 24.50
CA THR A 201 -27.63 -19.20 25.07
C THR A 201 -26.22 -18.63 25.29
N TYR A 202 -25.27 -19.43 25.77
CA TYR A 202 -23.87 -18.99 25.89
C TYR A 202 -23.23 -18.72 24.52
N LYS A 203 -23.42 -19.60 23.56
CA LYS A 203 -22.93 -19.36 22.19
C LYS A 203 -23.57 -18.13 21.55
N LEU A 204 -24.85 -17.90 21.82
CA LEU A 204 -25.56 -16.72 21.34
C LEU A 204 -24.98 -15.44 21.97
N LYS A 205 -24.65 -15.46 23.28
CA LYS A 205 -24.02 -14.32 23.95
C LYS A 205 -22.68 -13.93 23.31
N GLU A 206 -21.85 -14.93 23.01
CA GLU A 206 -20.56 -14.65 22.35
C GLU A 206 -20.76 -14.13 20.92
N LYS A 207 -21.68 -14.70 20.16
CA LYS A 207 -22.03 -14.19 18.83
C LYS A 207 -22.61 -12.77 18.87
N LEU A 208 -23.37 -12.44 19.90
CA LEU A 208 -23.97 -11.11 20.09
C LEU A 208 -22.90 -10.03 20.23
N LYS A 209 -21.77 -10.30 20.86
CA LYS A 209 -20.71 -9.31 21.03
C LYS A 209 -20.16 -8.79 19.70
N ASP A 210 -20.07 -9.68 18.71
CA ASP A 210 -19.50 -9.41 17.39
C ASP A 210 -20.51 -8.97 16.34
N VAL A 211 -21.80 -8.85 16.72
CA VAL A 211 -22.84 -8.40 15.81
C VAL A 211 -22.56 -6.97 15.35
N TYR A 212 -22.56 -6.81 14.02
CA TYR A 212 -22.40 -5.54 13.35
C TYR A 212 -23.70 -4.69 13.47
N ILE A 213 -23.56 -3.42 13.85
CA ILE A 213 -24.68 -2.49 13.92
C ILE A 213 -24.57 -1.42 12.83
N LYS A 214 -23.45 -0.70 12.75
CA LYS A 214 -23.30 0.45 11.86
C LYS A 214 -21.85 0.66 11.49
N GLY A 215 -21.60 1.43 10.41
CA GLY A 215 -20.26 1.78 9.95
C GLY A 215 -19.83 0.95 8.75
N VAL A 216 -18.54 0.96 8.45
CA VAL A 216 -17.92 0.17 7.39
C VAL A 216 -17.31 -1.08 8.01
N ARG A 217 -17.70 -2.25 7.50
CA ARG A 217 -17.19 -3.53 8.03
C ARG A 217 -15.68 -3.63 7.83
N GLY A 218 -14.98 -4.10 8.85
CA GLY A 218 -13.52 -4.27 8.83
C GLY A 218 -12.73 -3.03 9.25
N ILE A 219 -13.37 -1.90 9.58
CA ILE A 219 -12.71 -0.69 10.09
C ILE A 219 -12.82 -0.65 11.62
N ASN A 220 -11.76 -1.09 12.30
CA ASN A 220 -11.78 -1.23 13.75
C ASN A 220 -11.62 0.10 14.48
N SER A 221 -10.69 0.95 14.04
CA SER A 221 -10.37 2.22 14.69
C SER A 221 -10.28 3.35 13.69
N VAL A 222 -10.70 4.54 14.09
CA VAL A 222 -10.70 5.72 13.23
C VAL A 222 -10.21 6.93 14.03
N LEU A 223 -9.17 7.60 13.53
CA LEU A 223 -8.54 8.74 14.16
C LEU A 223 -8.50 9.95 13.22
N PRO A 224 -9.20 11.05 13.50
CA PRO A 224 -9.03 12.29 12.80
C PRO A 224 -7.72 12.98 13.20
N VAL A 225 -6.82 13.21 12.23
CA VAL A 225 -5.53 13.87 12.44
C VAL A 225 -5.49 15.15 11.61
N LYS A 226 -4.96 16.21 12.18
CA LYS A 226 -4.74 17.46 11.45
C LYS A 226 -3.42 17.37 10.68
N LYS A 227 -3.50 17.38 9.34
CA LYS A 227 -2.34 17.52 8.45
C LYS A 227 -2.37 18.92 7.83
N GLU A 228 -1.33 19.70 8.07
CA GLU A 228 -1.21 21.07 7.56
C GLU A 228 -2.44 21.95 7.84
N ASN A 229 -3.28 22.20 6.83
CA ASN A 229 -4.47 23.06 6.91
C ASN A 229 -5.80 22.30 6.83
N GLU A 230 -5.79 20.97 6.79
CA GLU A 230 -6.99 20.13 6.70
C GLU A 230 -6.95 18.97 7.68
N PHE A 231 -8.13 18.44 8.00
CA PHE A 231 -8.26 17.21 8.78
C PHE A 231 -8.33 16.01 7.84
N VAL A 232 -7.50 15.00 8.13
CA VAL A 232 -7.47 13.71 7.45
C VAL A 232 -7.87 12.64 8.45
N ILE A 233 -8.71 11.70 8.05
CA ILE A 233 -9.14 10.59 8.88
C ILE A 233 -8.25 9.40 8.58
N ILE A 234 -7.56 8.87 9.59
CA ILE A 234 -6.79 7.65 9.51
C ILE A 234 -7.67 6.52 10.05
N ALA A 235 -7.98 5.55 9.21
CA ALA A 235 -8.79 4.38 9.55
C ALA A 235 -7.94 3.12 9.49
N THR A 236 -8.05 2.24 10.48
CA THR A 236 -7.39 0.93 10.49
C THR A 236 -8.36 -0.13 9.99
N GLY A 237 -8.00 -0.80 8.91
CA GLY A 237 -8.81 -1.81 8.27
C GLY A 237 -8.59 -1.89 6.77
N ASP A 238 -9.27 -2.84 6.12
CA ASP A 238 -9.08 -3.19 4.73
C ASP A 238 -10.45 -3.25 4.01
N ASN A 239 -11.07 -2.09 3.80
CA ASN A 239 -12.34 -1.96 3.07
C ASN A 239 -12.48 -0.58 2.42
N LEU A 240 -11.57 -0.25 1.52
CA LEU A 240 -11.54 1.04 0.82
C LEU A 240 -12.84 1.27 0.01
N LYS A 241 -13.42 0.21 -0.56
CA LYS A 241 -14.63 0.32 -1.40
C LYS A 241 -15.80 0.94 -0.65
N GLU A 242 -16.17 0.36 0.50
CA GLU A 242 -17.29 0.87 1.28
C GLU A 242 -16.97 2.23 1.91
N VAL A 243 -15.70 2.50 2.25
CA VAL A 243 -15.26 3.81 2.74
C VAL A 243 -15.48 4.90 1.70
N MET A 244 -15.19 4.62 0.43
CA MET A 244 -15.43 5.58 -0.67
C MET A 244 -16.92 5.84 -0.95
N GLU A 245 -17.82 4.94 -0.54
CA GLU A 245 -19.26 5.12 -0.68
C GLU A 245 -19.86 6.00 0.44
N VAL A 246 -19.09 6.33 1.48
CA VAL A 246 -19.54 7.18 2.58
C VAL A 246 -19.65 8.64 2.13
N LYS A 247 -20.79 9.28 2.42
CA LYS A 247 -21.02 10.69 2.08
C LYS A 247 -20.04 11.63 2.78
N GLY A 248 -19.44 12.53 2.00
CA GLY A 248 -18.46 13.51 2.49
C GLY A 248 -17.01 13.05 2.41
N VAL A 249 -16.76 11.86 1.87
CA VAL A 249 -15.41 11.34 1.59
C VAL A 249 -14.99 11.76 0.18
N ASP A 250 -13.80 12.34 0.06
CA ASP A 250 -13.17 12.65 -1.22
C ASP A 250 -12.56 11.36 -1.81
N THR A 251 -13.25 10.79 -2.77
CA THR A 251 -12.86 9.54 -3.43
C THR A 251 -11.59 9.67 -4.28
N THR A 252 -11.26 10.88 -4.72
CA THR A 252 -10.11 11.12 -5.61
C THR A 252 -8.78 11.15 -4.86
N ARG A 253 -8.82 11.52 -3.57
CA ARG A 253 -7.62 11.70 -2.73
C ARG A 253 -7.43 10.58 -1.70
N SER A 254 -8.52 9.88 -1.37
CA SER A 254 -8.48 8.81 -0.36
C SER A 254 -7.71 7.59 -0.88
N ARG A 255 -6.85 7.01 -0.04
CA ARG A 255 -5.97 5.90 -0.42
C ARG A 255 -5.80 4.90 0.71
N SER A 256 -5.61 3.63 0.34
CA SER A 256 -5.21 2.54 1.25
C SER A 256 -3.72 2.28 1.13
N ASN A 257 -3.11 1.72 2.16
CA ASN A 257 -1.73 1.22 2.08
C ASN A 257 -1.65 -0.22 1.55
N ASN A 258 -2.78 -0.85 1.21
CA ASN A 258 -2.84 -2.20 0.65
C ASN A 258 -2.84 -2.17 -0.88
N PRO A 259 -1.74 -2.61 -1.55
CA PRO A 259 -1.67 -2.63 -3.01
C PRO A 259 -2.73 -3.52 -3.66
N PHE A 260 -3.09 -4.65 -3.03
CA PHE A 260 -4.09 -5.57 -3.58
C PHE A 260 -5.50 -4.98 -3.57
N GLU A 261 -5.83 -4.24 -2.53
CA GLU A 261 -7.10 -3.55 -2.45
C GLU A 261 -7.17 -2.41 -3.48
N ALA A 262 -6.11 -1.62 -3.58
CA ALA A 262 -5.99 -0.59 -4.61
C ALA A 262 -6.11 -1.17 -6.02
N ALA A 263 -5.43 -2.30 -6.32
CA ALA A 263 -5.54 -2.96 -7.62
C ALA A 263 -6.96 -3.43 -7.93
N LYS A 264 -7.67 -3.96 -6.94
CA LYS A 264 -9.04 -4.47 -7.10
C LYS A 264 -10.07 -3.37 -7.36
N ILE A 265 -9.90 -2.20 -6.75
CA ILE A 265 -10.89 -1.11 -6.77
C ILE A 265 -10.53 -0.05 -7.81
N LEU A 266 -9.28 0.40 -7.81
CA LEU A 266 -8.80 1.51 -8.64
C LEU A 266 -8.03 1.05 -9.88
N GLY A 267 -7.63 -0.21 -9.92
CA GLY A 267 -6.88 -0.80 -11.03
C GLY A 267 -5.37 -0.92 -10.76
N ILE A 268 -4.67 -1.62 -11.70
CA ILE A 268 -3.28 -1.99 -11.52
C ILE A 268 -2.32 -0.78 -11.53
N GLU A 269 -2.63 0.25 -12.30
CA GLU A 269 -1.81 1.47 -12.35
C GLU A 269 -1.83 2.25 -11.02
N ALA A 270 -3.00 2.29 -10.37
CA ALA A 270 -3.11 2.87 -9.02
C ALA A 270 -2.30 2.07 -7.99
N ALA A 271 -2.31 0.74 -8.11
CA ALA A 271 -1.50 -0.13 -7.26
C ALA A 271 0.01 0.05 -7.53
N ARG A 272 0.42 0.21 -8.79
CA ARG A 272 1.78 0.54 -9.18
C ARG A 272 2.26 1.83 -8.49
N GLN A 273 1.46 2.89 -8.59
CA GLN A 273 1.77 4.17 -7.95
C GLN A 273 1.85 4.01 -6.43
N LEU A 274 0.91 3.28 -5.84
CA LEU A 274 0.91 3.02 -4.40
C LEU A 274 2.15 2.26 -3.93
N ILE A 275 2.57 1.22 -4.67
CA ILE A 275 3.79 0.47 -4.37
C ILE A 275 5.00 1.42 -4.37
N MET A 276 5.11 2.27 -5.38
CA MET A 276 6.20 3.25 -5.49
C MET A 276 6.20 4.21 -4.30
N ASP A 277 5.04 4.80 -3.99
CA ASP A 277 4.89 5.77 -2.90
C ASP A 277 5.20 5.15 -1.53
N GLU A 278 4.74 3.92 -1.28
CA GLU A 278 4.99 3.21 -0.03
C GLU A 278 6.46 2.79 0.13
N ILE A 279 7.14 2.42 -0.97
CA ILE A 279 8.58 2.13 -0.95
C ILE A 279 9.35 3.41 -0.59
N ILE A 280 9.10 4.52 -1.27
CA ILE A 280 9.77 5.80 -1.02
C ILE A 280 9.53 6.22 0.43
N LYS A 281 8.27 6.18 0.88
CA LYS A 281 7.91 6.52 2.25
C LYS A 281 8.64 5.67 3.28
N ALA A 282 8.81 4.36 3.04
CA ALA A 282 9.54 3.48 3.95
C ALA A 282 11.02 3.87 4.11
N PHE A 283 11.65 4.41 3.06
CA PHE A 283 13.02 4.94 3.14
C PHE A 283 13.06 6.33 3.78
N GLU A 284 12.18 7.24 3.36
CA GLU A 284 12.09 8.61 3.91
C GLU A 284 11.82 8.62 5.42
N ASP A 285 10.93 7.76 5.91
CA ASP A 285 10.63 7.60 7.36
C ASP A 285 11.84 7.19 8.18
N GLN A 286 12.88 6.60 7.56
CA GLN A 286 14.16 6.25 8.19
C GLN A 286 15.26 7.28 7.93
N GLY A 287 14.95 8.37 7.20
CA GLY A 287 15.92 9.40 6.82
C GLY A 287 16.93 8.93 5.76
N LEU A 288 16.56 7.89 5.00
CA LEU A 288 17.36 7.35 3.90
C LEU A 288 16.83 7.86 2.57
N ASP A 289 17.72 8.17 1.65
CA ASP A 289 17.38 8.68 0.32
C ASP A 289 17.69 7.61 -0.73
N VAL A 290 16.68 7.28 -1.55
CA VAL A 290 16.79 6.36 -2.69
C VAL A 290 16.17 7.02 -3.90
N ASP A 291 16.86 6.97 -5.04
CA ASP A 291 16.35 7.58 -6.27
C ASP A 291 15.01 6.92 -6.69
N ILE A 292 14.02 7.78 -6.94
CA ILE A 292 12.66 7.38 -7.32
C ILE A 292 12.61 6.43 -8.52
N ARG A 293 13.59 6.52 -9.44
CA ARG A 293 13.66 5.68 -10.64
C ARG A 293 13.85 4.21 -10.30
N HIS A 294 14.58 3.90 -9.23
CA HIS A 294 14.70 2.51 -8.75
C HIS A 294 13.38 2.00 -8.19
N ALA A 295 12.65 2.83 -7.41
CA ALA A 295 11.34 2.46 -6.90
C ALA A 295 10.33 2.27 -8.06
N MET A 296 10.36 3.13 -9.08
CA MET A 296 9.56 2.97 -10.29
C MET A 296 9.86 1.65 -11.00
N PHE A 297 11.14 1.31 -11.20
CA PHE A 297 11.54 0.09 -11.87
C PHE A 297 11.03 -1.17 -11.14
N VAL A 298 11.14 -1.18 -9.80
CA VAL A 298 10.61 -2.28 -8.98
C VAL A 298 9.09 -2.38 -9.08
N ALA A 299 8.37 -1.25 -8.98
CA ALA A 299 6.91 -1.21 -9.11
C ALA A 299 6.44 -1.67 -10.49
N ASP A 300 7.13 -1.25 -11.55
CA ASP A 300 6.87 -1.69 -12.93
C ASP A 300 7.03 -3.21 -13.08
N LEU A 301 8.12 -3.75 -12.55
CA LEU A 301 8.39 -5.18 -12.59
C LEU A 301 7.31 -5.98 -11.85
N MET A 302 6.87 -5.50 -10.69
CA MET A 302 5.84 -6.16 -9.88
C MET A 302 4.45 -6.15 -10.52
N THR A 303 4.15 -5.18 -11.37
CA THR A 303 2.81 -4.96 -11.95
C THR A 303 2.73 -5.22 -13.46
N ALA A 304 3.85 -5.52 -14.12
CA ALA A 304 3.95 -5.70 -15.58
C ALA A 304 2.97 -6.71 -16.16
N THR A 305 2.62 -7.76 -15.40
CA THR A 305 1.70 -8.82 -15.86
C THR A 305 0.21 -8.48 -15.67
N GLY A 306 -0.13 -7.26 -15.22
CA GLY A 306 -1.50 -6.87 -14.87
C GLY A 306 -2.00 -7.42 -13.53
N SER A 307 -1.16 -8.13 -12.81
CA SER A 307 -1.41 -8.63 -11.46
C SER A 307 -0.19 -8.34 -10.58
N ILE A 308 -0.41 -8.08 -9.29
CA ILE A 308 0.69 -7.80 -8.38
C ILE A 308 1.43 -9.09 -8.05
N LYS A 309 2.73 -9.13 -8.35
CA LYS A 309 3.62 -10.24 -8.06
C LYS A 309 4.79 -9.79 -7.21
N GLY A 310 5.07 -10.53 -6.16
CA GLY A 310 6.23 -10.27 -5.31
C GLY A 310 7.54 -10.68 -5.96
N ILE A 311 8.63 -10.09 -5.48
CA ILE A 311 10.00 -10.48 -5.86
C ILE A 311 10.40 -11.71 -5.02
N THR A 312 9.66 -12.79 -5.20
CA THR A 312 9.82 -14.06 -4.47
C THR A 312 9.95 -15.22 -5.45
N ARG A 313 10.30 -16.40 -4.92
CA ARG A 313 10.42 -17.63 -5.72
C ARG A 313 9.13 -18.05 -6.44
N SER A 314 7.97 -17.79 -5.83
CA SER A 314 6.64 -18.09 -6.40
C SER A 314 6.06 -16.92 -7.19
N GLY A 315 6.71 -15.78 -7.15
CA GLY A 315 6.35 -14.58 -7.90
C GLY A 315 7.17 -14.44 -9.18
N ILE A 316 7.73 -13.26 -9.37
CA ILE A 316 8.46 -12.88 -10.61
C ILE A 316 9.61 -13.85 -10.92
N THR A 317 10.34 -14.30 -9.88
CA THR A 317 11.51 -15.18 -10.10
C THR A 317 11.10 -16.56 -10.61
N GLY A 318 9.94 -17.08 -10.15
CA GLY A 318 9.42 -18.38 -10.57
C GLY A 318 8.86 -18.39 -12.00
N GLU A 319 8.56 -17.22 -12.56
CA GLU A 319 7.99 -17.08 -13.91
C GLU A 319 9.03 -16.69 -14.97
N LYS A 320 10.32 -16.60 -14.61
CA LYS A 320 11.37 -16.39 -15.61
C LYS A 320 11.37 -17.50 -16.63
N GLU A 321 11.59 -17.14 -17.89
CA GLU A 321 11.66 -18.11 -19.01
C GLU A 321 12.84 -19.07 -18.85
N SER A 322 13.99 -18.57 -18.39
CA SER A 322 15.18 -19.39 -18.21
C SER A 322 15.05 -20.40 -17.07
N VAL A 323 15.31 -21.66 -17.40
CA VAL A 323 15.34 -22.79 -16.45
C VAL A 323 16.50 -22.65 -15.47
N LEU A 324 17.69 -22.26 -15.97
CA LEU A 324 18.89 -22.09 -15.16
C LEU A 324 18.74 -20.96 -14.16
N ALA A 325 18.13 -19.84 -14.56
CA ALA A 325 17.86 -18.73 -13.67
C ALA A 325 16.85 -19.12 -12.55
N ARG A 326 15.79 -19.86 -12.87
CA ARG A 326 14.85 -20.39 -11.88
C ARG A 326 15.53 -21.38 -10.92
N ALA A 327 16.35 -22.28 -11.47
CA ALA A 327 17.06 -23.29 -10.67
C ALA A 327 18.13 -22.69 -9.77
N SER A 328 18.77 -21.58 -10.16
CA SER A 328 19.81 -20.92 -9.34
C SER A 328 19.25 -20.26 -8.10
N PHE A 329 18.00 -19.80 -8.14
CA PHE A 329 17.40 -19.06 -7.04
C PHE A 329 16.94 -19.99 -5.91
N GLU A 330 16.13 -21.02 -6.19
CA GLU A 330 15.69 -22.03 -5.22
C GLU A 330 15.22 -23.31 -5.91
N THR A 331 15.25 -24.44 -5.20
CA THR A 331 14.72 -25.74 -5.64
C THR A 331 15.25 -26.21 -7.02
N PRO A 332 16.56 -26.28 -7.25
CA PRO A 332 17.15 -26.56 -8.57
C PRO A 332 16.65 -27.87 -9.18
N ILE A 333 16.60 -28.95 -8.37
CA ILE A 333 16.20 -30.28 -8.82
C ILE A 333 14.79 -30.28 -9.42
N LYS A 334 13.85 -29.57 -8.77
CA LYS A 334 12.46 -29.49 -9.24
C LYS A 334 12.35 -28.82 -10.62
N HIS A 335 13.04 -27.70 -10.80
CA HIS A 335 13.00 -26.96 -12.05
C HIS A 335 13.70 -27.69 -13.18
N ILE A 336 14.88 -28.28 -12.94
CA ILE A 336 15.61 -29.05 -13.95
C ILE A 336 14.83 -30.32 -14.34
N THR A 337 14.26 -31.03 -13.36
CA THR A 337 13.45 -32.23 -13.65
C THR A 337 12.22 -31.89 -14.48
N HIS A 338 11.50 -30.82 -14.12
CA HIS A 338 10.34 -30.36 -14.87
C HIS A 338 10.72 -29.97 -16.31
N ALA A 339 11.78 -29.16 -16.47
CA ALA A 339 12.28 -28.76 -17.77
C ALA A 339 12.71 -29.94 -18.65
N SER A 340 13.35 -30.96 -18.05
CA SER A 340 13.71 -32.20 -18.73
C SER A 340 12.49 -33.00 -19.21
N LEU A 341 11.40 -33.03 -18.42
CA LEU A 341 10.17 -33.71 -18.79
C LEU A 341 9.39 -33.02 -19.91
N VAL A 342 9.36 -31.68 -19.88
CA VAL A 342 8.62 -30.84 -20.85
C VAL A 342 9.46 -30.59 -22.11
N GLY A 343 10.80 -30.70 -22.01
CA GLY A 343 11.72 -30.38 -23.10
C GLY A 343 11.92 -28.86 -23.27
N GLU A 344 11.93 -28.09 -22.17
CA GLU A 344 12.19 -26.65 -22.20
C GLU A 344 13.60 -26.36 -22.71
N ARG A 345 13.73 -25.31 -23.53
CA ARG A 345 15.00 -24.82 -24.06
C ARG A 345 15.34 -23.49 -23.36
N ASP A 346 16.57 -23.37 -22.89
CA ASP A 346 17.10 -22.11 -22.33
C ASP A 346 17.88 -21.37 -23.42
N GLU A 347 17.55 -20.10 -23.64
CA GLU A 347 18.17 -19.26 -24.67
C GLU A 347 19.39 -18.49 -24.18
N LEU A 348 19.72 -18.59 -22.89
CA LEU A 348 20.91 -17.98 -22.26
C LEU A 348 20.98 -16.45 -22.41
N ASN A 349 19.84 -15.78 -22.32
CA ASN A 349 19.72 -14.35 -22.57
C ASN A 349 20.08 -13.47 -21.36
N SER A 350 20.24 -14.05 -20.17
CA SER A 350 20.51 -13.28 -18.97
C SER A 350 21.86 -13.60 -18.32
N VAL A 351 22.18 -12.91 -17.23
CA VAL A 351 23.49 -12.98 -16.58
C VAL A 351 23.74 -14.33 -15.92
N ILE A 352 22.71 -14.82 -15.19
CA ILE A 352 22.87 -15.98 -14.29
C ILE A 352 23.20 -17.25 -15.09
N GLU A 353 22.52 -17.49 -16.19
CA GLU A 353 22.73 -18.65 -17.06
C GLU A 353 24.17 -18.69 -17.61
N ASN A 354 24.62 -17.53 -18.12
CA ASN A 354 25.94 -17.42 -18.72
C ASN A 354 27.06 -17.58 -17.67
N VAL A 355 26.86 -17.04 -16.47
CA VAL A 355 27.80 -17.24 -15.35
C VAL A 355 27.88 -18.71 -14.94
N ILE A 356 26.75 -19.42 -14.84
CA ILE A 356 26.74 -20.85 -14.52
C ILE A 356 27.52 -21.67 -15.55
N LEU A 357 27.39 -21.31 -16.84
CA LEU A 357 28.04 -22.00 -17.94
C LEU A 357 29.46 -21.49 -18.23
N ASN A 358 29.97 -20.53 -17.44
CA ASN A 358 31.28 -19.89 -17.64
C ASN A 358 31.43 -19.27 -19.03
N GLN A 359 30.39 -18.58 -19.50
CA GLN A 359 30.36 -17.86 -20.77
C GLN A 359 30.36 -16.34 -20.54
N GLU A 360 30.66 -15.59 -21.59
CA GLU A 360 30.60 -14.14 -21.54
C GLU A 360 29.17 -13.66 -21.28
N ILE A 361 29.04 -12.68 -20.41
CA ILE A 361 27.73 -12.11 -20.01
C ILE A 361 27.23 -11.19 -21.13
N PRO A 362 25.98 -11.32 -21.62
CA PRO A 362 25.44 -10.48 -22.70
C PRO A 362 25.05 -9.08 -22.20
N LEU A 363 25.90 -8.45 -21.37
CA LEU A 363 25.73 -7.13 -20.78
C LEU A 363 27.07 -6.40 -20.71
N GLY A 364 27.01 -5.06 -20.76
CA GLY A 364 28.19 -4.20 -20.68
C GLY A 364 29.21 -4.53 -21.77
N THR A 365 30.47 -4.73 -21.39
CA THR A 365 31.57 -5.04 -22.33
C THR A 365 31.53 -6.44 -22.91
N GLY A 366 30.68 -7.33 -22.37
CA GLY A 366 30.46 -8.68 -22.89
C GLY A 366 29.42 -8.77 -24.00
N LEU A 367 28.76 -7.66 -24.38
CA LEU A 367 27.87 -7.61 -25.52
C LEU A 367 28.66 -7.74 -26.84
N PRO A 368 28.47 -8.83 -27.65
CA PRO A 368 29.22 -9.04 -28.90
C PRO A 368 28.99 -7.93 -29.94
N ASP A 369 27.84 -7.25 -29.87
CA ASP A 369 27.44 -6.18 -30.79
C ASP A 369 28.02 -4.80 -30.47
N LEU A 370 28.68 -4.63 -29.33
CA LEU A 370 29.41 -3.41 -28.96
C LEU A 370 30.77 -3.37 -29.68
N VAL A 371 30.73 -3.03 -30.97
CA VAL A 371 31.94 -2.78 -31.73
C VAL A 371 32.41 -1.35 -31.47
N ALA A 372 33.60 -1.20 -30.90
CA ALA A 372 34.24 0.12 -30.74
C ALA A 372 34.54 0.67 -32.15
N ARG A 373 33.72 1.62 -32.60
CA ARG A 373 33.96 2.33 -33.86
C ARG A 373 34.98 3.45 -33.60
N MET A 374 36.23 3.27 -34.01
CA MET A 374 37.20 4.35 -34.01
C MET A 374 36.70 5.47 -34.93
N LYS A 375 36.43 6.64 -34.37
CA LYS A 375 36.16 7.83 -35.17
C LYS A 375 37.41 8.20 -35.93
N THR A 376 37.31 8.26 -37.23
CA THR A 376 38.39 8.81 -38.05
C THR A 376 38.60 10.31 -37.69
N GLU A 377 39.83 10.81 -37.80
CA GLU A 377 40.13 12.22 -37.50
C GLU A 377 39.22 13.22 -38.27
N GLN A 378 38.68 12.83 -39.39
CA GLN A 378 37.72 13.64 -40.16
C GLN A 378 36.33 13.71 -39.51
N GLU A 379 35.89 12.64 -38.85
CA GLU A 379 34.61 12.64 -38.12
C GLU A 379 34.73 13.35 -36.77
N ALA A 380 35.89 13.27 -36.11
CA ALA A 380 36.15 14.02 -34.88
C ALA A 380 36.13 15.56 -35.08
N LYS A 381 36.59 16.03 -36.25
CA LYS A 381 36.57 17.47 -36.58
C LYS A 381 35.17 18.01 -36.93
N LYS A 382 34.17 17.15 -37.18
CA LYS A 382 32.79 17.60 -37.44
C LYS A 382 31.99 17.88 -36.17
N TRP A 383 32.47 17.47 -34.99
CA TRP A 383 31.80 17.58 -33.71
C TRP A 383 32.53 18.45 -32.70
N ALA A 384 33.67 19.01 -33.08
CA ALA A 384 34.40 20.03 -32.38
C ALA A 384 34.03 21.42 -32.98
#